data_216b91a8878a0f51305ee5b9aae17dab
#
_entry.id   216b91a8878a0f51305ee5b9aae17dab
#
_cell.length_a   1.000
_cell.length_b   1.000
_cell.length_c   1.000
_cell.angle_alpha   90.00
_cell.angle_beta   90.00
_cell.angle_gamma   90.00
#
_symmetry.space_group_name_H-M   'P 1'
#
loop_
_entity.id
_entity.type
_entity.pdbx_description
1 polymer ?
#
loop_
_entity_poly.entity_id
_entity_poly.type
_entity_poly.pdbx_seq_one_letter_code
_entity_poly.pdbx_strand_id
1 'polypeptide(L)'
;MTEEELRQLAQQRVWAATAEECGFVALKSALPGGIEPIEAPVGARGDQPFQANRLCKITRADIVAEASRAAFGKPLVTNILRALIVEAIVAKGLSAGWEYCAADWSSWDFQSTDGIKLEVKQSAARQSWAAEASPPTKCSFDIAPRIGYFEGVAWRQLPEPSRIAHIYVFAHHPGTDLSADHCDPQQWRFYVVPALNLPRNARTISLSRIQNLKLAREVGFEELAGCVEEVKASLSIGAVGKIAQ
;
A
#
# COMPACT_ATOMS: atom_id res chain seq x y z
N MET A 1 -10.50 -29.28 10.41
CA MET A 1 -10.72 -27.86 10.16
C MET A 1 -11.32 -27.73 8.76
N THR A 2 -12.54 -27.27 8.68
CA THR A 2 -13.29 -27.14 7.41
C THR A 2 -12.81 -25.90 6.63
N GLU A 3 -13.11 -25.86 5.35
CA GLU A 3 -12.75 -24.70 4.48
C GLU A 3 -13.41 -23.38 4.97
N GLU A 4 -14.59 -23.50 5.58
CA GLU A 4 -15.33 -22.40 6.21
C GLU A 4 -14.62 -21.87 7.47
N GLU A 5 -14.10 -22.75 8.32
CA GLU A 5 -13.31 -22.37 9.51
C GLU A 5 -12.00 -21.69 9.14
N LEU A 6 -11.37 -22.09 8.03
CA LEU A 6 -10.17 -21.43 7.50
C LEU A 6 -10.49 -20.03 6.96
N ARG A 7 -11.64 -19.85 6.31
CA ARG A 7 -12.10 -18.52 5.84
C ARG A 7 -12.38 -17.57 7.01
N GLN A 8 -13.05 -18.06 8.05
CA GLN A 8 -13.34 -17.26 9.25
C GLN A 8 -12.07 -16.88 10.01
N LEU A 9 -11.11 -17.81 10.13
CA LEU A 9 -9.79 -17.53 10.75
C LEU A 9 -8.96 -16.54 9.92
N ALA A 10 -8.99 -16.63 8.60
CA ALA A 10 -8.32 -15.68 7.73
C ALA A 10 -8.92 -14.27 7.85
N GLN A 11 -10.27 -14.17 7.85
CA GLN A 11 -10.98 -12.91 8.08
C GLN A 11 -10.67 -12.32 9.46
N GLN A 12 -10.69 -13.11 10.52
CA GLN A 12 -10.37 -12.65 11.88
C GLN A 12 -8.91 -12.17 12.01
N ARG A 13 -7.95 -12.83 11.36
CA ARG A 13 -6.54 -12.41 11.37
C ARG A 13 -6.29 -11.13 10.59
N VAL A 14 -6.98 -10.91 9.48
CA VAL A 14 -6.90 -9.65 8.72
C VAL A 14 -7.48 -8.50 9.55
N TRP A 15 -8.61 -8.71 10.24
CA TRP A 15 -9.19 -7.69 11.12
C TRP A 15 -8.34 -7.43 12.37
N ALA A 16 -7.75 -8.45 12.97
CA ALA A 16 -6.88 -8.29 14.13
C ALA A 16 -5.57 -7.55 13.77
N ALA A 17 -4.94 -7.89 12.65
CA ALA A 17 -3.73 -7.21 12.18
C ALA A 17 -4.01 -5.73 11.84
N THR A 18 -5.13 -5.44 11.15
CA THR A 18 -5.52 -4.05 10.84
C THR A 18 -5.92 -3.25 12.08
N ALA A 19 -6.50 -3.87 13.10
CA ALA A 19 -6.87 -3.19 14.33
C ALA A 19 -5.64 -2.84 15.20
N GLU A 20 -4.63 -3.71 15.27
CA GLU A 20 -3.38 -3.45 15.98
C GLU A 20 -2.49 -2.44 15.24
N GLU A 21 -2.40 -2.51 13.91
CA GLU A 21 -1.61 -1.56 13.12
C GLU A 21 -2.25 -0.16 13.05
N CYS A 22 -3.57 -0.05 13.15
CA CYS A 22 -4.29 1.23 13.11
C CYS A 22 -4.35 1.95 14.45
N GLY A 23 -3.81 1.40 15.55
CA GLY A 23 -3.75 2.09 16.83
C GLY A 23 -5.12 2.40 17.46
N PHE A 24 -6.14 1.59 17.16
CA PHE A 24 -7.43 1.65 17.84
C PHE A 24 -7.28 1.04 19.24
N VAL A 25 -6.68 1.81 20.15
CA VAL A 25 -6.84 1.60 21.58
C VAL A 25 -8.30 1.95 21.89
N ALA A 26 -9.08 0.95 22.20
CA ALA A 26 -10.40 1.14 22.73
C ALA A 26 -10.29 1.96 24.02
N LEU A 27 -10.60 3.24 23.95
CA LEU A 27 -10.83 4.11 25.12
C LEU A 27 -12.09 3.61 25.85
N LYS A 28 -11.92 2.56 26.65
CA LYS A 28 -12.81 2.25 27.78
C LYS A 28 -12.17 2.90 28.98
N SER A 29 -12.61 4.11 29.30
CA SER A 29 -12.71 4.52 30.71
C SER A 29 -13.34 5.89 30.83
N ALA A 30 -14.48 5.91 31.53
CA ALA A 30 -14.86 6.87 32.53
C ALA A 30 -14.80 8.37 32.17
N LEU A 31 -15.95 8.91 31.80
CA LEU A 31 -16.27 10.31 32.07
C LEU A 31 -16.88 10.41 33.47
N PRO A 32 -16.26 11.09 34.40
CA PRO A 32 -16.96 11.69 35.55
C PRO A 32 -17.17 13.19 35.25
N GLY A 33 -18.34 13.66 35.42
CA GLY A 33 -18.64 15.11 35.44
C GLY A 33 -19.70 15.52 34.41
N GLY A 34 -20.85 15.86 34.91
CA GLY A 34 -22.00 16.35 34.14
C GLY A 34 -21.66 17.60 33.35
N ILE A 35 -22.08 17.60 32.09
CA ILE A 35 -22.08 18.77 31.24
C ILE A 35 -23.44 19.45 31.47
N GLU A 36 -23.43 20.63 32.05
CA GLU A 36 -24.61 21.51 32.06
C GLU A 36 -24.95 21.97 30.64
N PRO A 37 -26.25 22.07 30.31
CA PRO A 37 -26.64 22.54 28.97
C PRO A 37 -26.29 24.02 28.84
N ILE A 38 -25.53 24.36 27.79
CA ILE A 38 -25.28 25.75 27.39
C ILE A 38 -26.58 26.31 26.83
N GLU A 39 -27.20 27.28 27.52
CA GLU A 39 -28.30 28.02 26.99
C GLU A 39 -27.89 28.80 25.73
N ALA A 40 -28.63 28.56 24.64
CA ALA A 40 -28.47 29.32 23.42
C ALA A 40 -29.01 30.75 23.60
N PRO A 41 -28.28 31.76 23.06
CA PRO A 41 -28.79 33.15 23.15
C PRO A 41 -30.08 33.31 22.34
N VAL A 42 -31.14 33.78 23.01
CA VAL A 42 -32.38 34.22 22.39
C VAL A 42 -32.12 35.58 21.70
N GLY A 43 -32.10 35.58 20.37
CA GLY A 43 -31.94 36.81 19.61
C GLY A 43 -32.32 36.68 18.13
N ALA A 44 -33.41 37.37 17.77
CA ALA A 44 -33.83 37.79 16.44
C ALA A 44 -34.43 36.72 15.49
N ARG A 45 -35.75 36.60 15.55
CA ARG A 45 -36.57 36.08 14.46
C ARG A 45 -36.52 37.03 13.28
N GLY A 46 -35.82 36.64 12.25
CA GLY A 46 -36.04 37.12 10.91
C GLY A 46 -36.82 36.05 10.15
N ASP A 47 -38.08 36.35 9.79
CA ASP A 47 -38.90 35.50 8.92
C ASP A 47 -38.32 35.49 7.50
N GLN A 48 -37.30 34.66 7.30
CA GLN A 48 -36.92 34.21 5.97
C GLN A 48 -37.69 32.92 5.70
N PRO A 49 -38.45 32.83 4.59
CA PRO A 49 -39.10 31.57 4.24
C PRO A 49 -38.03 30.51 4.10
N PHE A 50 -38.20 29.43 4.83
CA PHE A 50 -37.40 28.20 4.71
C PHE A 50 -37.48 27.77 3.23
N GLN A 51 -36.54 28.22 2.43
CA GLN A 51 -36.36 27.65 1.10
C GLN A 51 -36.10 26.19 1.32
N ALA A 52 -37.09 25.36 1.04
CA ALA A 52 -36.96 23.92 0.95
C ALA A 52 -35.76 23.67 0.02
N ASN A 53 -34.61 23.43 0.62
CA ASN A 53 -33.38 23.11 -0.07
C ASN A 53 -33.76 21.94 -0.97
N ARG A 54 -33.78 22.15 -2.30
CA ARG A 54 -33.93 21.07 -3.27
C ARG A 54 -32.96 20.04 -2.80
N LEU A 55 -33.44 18.91 -2.28
CA LEU A 55 -32.65 17.74 -2.01
C LEU A 55 -32.02 17.36 -3.35
N CYS A 56 -30.88 17.95 -3.63
CA CYS A 56 -30.10 17.61 -4.80
C CYS A 56 -29.85 16.11 -4.68
N LYS A 57 -30.40 15.34 -5.58
CA LYS A 57 -30.32 13.88 -5.52
C LYS A 57 -28.83 13.50 -5.50
N ILE A 58 -28.35 13.06 -4.34
CA ILE A 58 -26.96 12.61 -4.19
C ILE A 58 -26.71 11.49 -5.18
N THR A 59 -25.70 11.65 -6.01
CA THR A 59 -25.32 10.69 -7.04
C THR A 59 -24.17 9.80 -6.58
N ARG A 60 -23.95 8.70 -7.29
CA ARG A 60 -22.74 7.87 -7.10
C ARG A 60 -21.46 8.68 -7.26
N ALA A 61 -21.44 9.62 -8.22
CA ALA A 61 -20.29 10.47 -8.46
C ALA A 61 -19.96 11.37 -7.26
N ASP A 62 -21.00 11.94 -6.61
CA ASP A 62 -20.81 12.76 -5.41
C ASP A 62 -20.19 11.96 -4.25
N ILE A 63 -20.66 10.73 -4.06
CA ILE A 63 -20.10 9.84 -3.01
C ILE A 63 -18.65 9.45 -3.34
N VAL A 64 -18.35 9.10 -4.59
CA VAL A 64 -16.98 8.75 -5.00
C VAL A 64 -16.04 9.95 -4.85
N ALA A 65 -16.47 11.13 -5.25
CA ALA A 65 -15.68 12.36 -5.10
C ALA A 65 -15.39 12.69 -3.63
N GLU A 66 -16.41 12.55 -2.76
CA GLU A 66 -16.25 12.80 -1.33
C GLU A 66 -15.31 11.78 -0.67
N ALA A 67 -15.50 10.49 -0.98
CA ALA A 67 -14.64 9.43 -0.49
C ALA A 67 -13.18 9.60 -0.97
N SER A 68 -12.99 9.97 -2.24
CA SER A 68 -11.66 10.24 -2.80
C SER A 68 -10.99 11.43 -2.12
N ARG A 69 -11.74 12.51 -1.87
CA ARG A 69 -11.23 13.67 -1.15
C ARG A 69 -10.86 13.34 0.30
N ALA A 70 -11.70 12.55 0.98
CA ALA A 70 -11.40 12.11 2.34
C ALA A 70 -10.16 11.20 2.40
N ALA A 71 -10.00 10.31 1.43
CA ALA A 71 -8.91 9.35 1.36
C ALA A 71 -7.58 9.99 0.90
N PHE A 72 -7.61 10.82 -0.13
CA PHE A 72 -6.43 11.29 -0.86
C PHE A 72 -6.30 12.81 -0.96
N GLY A 73 -7.20 13.58 -0.34
CA GLY A 73 -7.20 15.04 -0.38
C GLY A 73 -6.12 15.71 0.48
N LYS A 74 -5.25 14.93 1.14
CA LYS A 74 -4.10 15.44 1.93
C LYS A 74 -2.80 14.91 1.33
N PRO A 75 -1.70 15.69 1.39
CA PRO A 75 -0.40 15.25 0.87
C PRO A 75 0.09 13.96 1.51
N LEU A 76 -0.09 13.79 2.83
CA LEU A 76 0.29 12.57 3.54
C LEU A 76 -0.92 11.69 3.75
N VAL A 77 -0.96 10.56 3.09
CA VAL A 77 -2.01 9.55 3.23
C VAL A 77 -1.62 8.45 4.22
N THR A 78 -2.62 7.78 4.79
CA THR A 78 -2.40 6.67 5.73
C THR A 78 -1.66 5.51 5.07
N ASN A 79 -1.03 4.65 5.85
CA ASN A 79 -0.20 3.56 5.33
C ASN A 79 -0.94 2.63 4.34
N ILE A 80 -2.20 2.29 4.64
CA ILE A 80 -3.03 1.44 3.77
C ILE A 80 -3.33 2.13 2.43
N LEU A 81 -3.78 3.39 2.49
CA LEU A 81 -4.10 4.16 1.28
C LEU A 81 -2.84 4.52 0.48
N ARG A 82 -1.70 4.66 1.14
CA ARG A 82 -0.42 4.90 0.49
C ARG A 82 0.02 3.71 -0.37
N ALA A 83 -0.28 2.47 0.03
CA ALA A 83 -0.03 1.31 -0.81
C ALA A 83 -0.75 1.47 -2.16
N LEU A 84 -2.04 1.81 -2.14
CA LEU A 84 -2.83 2.03 -3.35
C LEU A 84 -2.30 3.18 -4.22
N ILE A 85 -1.84 4.28 -3.60
CA ILE A 85 -1.19 5.39 -4.34
C ILE A 85 0.08 4.91 -5.02
N VAL A 86 0.94 4.18 -4.32
CA VAL A 86 2.21 3.70 -4.90
C VAL A 86 1.98 2.70 -6.01
N GLU A 87 1.03 1.79 -5.85
CA GLU A 87 0.63 0.87 -6.92
C GLU A 87 0.11 1.64 -8.15
N ALA A 88 -0.69 2.69 -7.95
CA ALA A 88 -1.14 3.54 -9.06
C ALA A 88 0.03 4.30 -9.74
N ILE A 89 1.00 4.79 -8.96
CA ILE A 89 2.23 5.41 -9.49
C ILE A 89 3.01 4.37 -10.32
N VAL A 90 3.23 3.17 -9.77
CA VAL A 90 3.94 2.09 -10.48
C VAL A 90 3.20 1.70 -11.75
N ALA A 91 1.85 1.57 -11.71
CA ALA A 91 1.04 1.28 -12.89
C ALA A 91 1.23 2.30 -14.02
N LYS A 92 1.42 3.59 -13.67
CA LYS A 92 1.71 4.65 -14.65
C LYS A 92 3.15 4.67 -15.12
N GLY A 93 4.06 4.20 -14.30
CA GLY A 93 5.49 4.14 -14.59
C GLY A 93 5.93 2.86 -15.33
N LEU A 94 5.11 1.82 -15.38
CA LEU A 94 5.43 0.59 -16.11
C LEU A 94 5.20 0.73 -17.62
N SER A 95 5.97 -0.01 -18.41
CA SER A 95 5.78 -0.12 -19.86
C SER A 95 4.50 -0.90 -20.21
N ALA A 96 4.07 -0.80 -21.47
CA ALA A 96 2.95 -1.61 -21.97
C ALA A 96 3.26 -3.12 -21.80
N GLY A 97 2.22 -3.91 -21.51
CA GLY A 97 2.34 -5.36 -21.31
C GLY A 97 2.36 -5.80 -19.85
N TRP A 98 2.24 -4.88 -18.91
CA TRP A 98 1.97 -5.17 -17.50
C TRP A 98 0.51 -4.96 -17.17
N GLU A 99 -0.12 -5.98 -16.58
CA GLU A 99 -1.50 -5.94 -16.07
C GLU A 99 -1.49 -5.73 -14.56
N TYR A 100 -2.33 -4.82 -14.07
CA TYR A 100 -2.55 -4.62 -12.66
C TYR A 100 -3.46 -5.73 -12.12
N CYS A 101 -2.98 -6.51 -11.17
CA CYS A 101 -3.64 -7.70 -10.64
C CYS A 101 -4.07 -7.54 -9.19
N ALA A 102 -3.69 -6.45 -8.52
CA ALA A 102 -3.99 -6.25 -7.11
C ALA A 102 -5.51 -6.11 -6.90
N ALA A 103 -6.15 -7.24 -6.65
CA ALA A 103 -7.51 -7.39 -6.16
C ALA A 103 -7.43 -7.97 -4.75
N ASP A 104 -8.55 -8.00 -4.02
CA ASP A 104 -8.63 -8.33 -2.58
C ASP A 104 -7.79 -9.53 -2.11
N TRP A 105 -7.52 -10.48 -2.98
CA TRP A 105 -6.79 -11.72 -2.67
C TRP A 105 -5.61 -12.00 -3.60
N SER A 106 -5.17 -11.02 -4.39
CA SER A 106 -4.01 -11.19 -5.25
C SER A 106 -2.74 -11.32 -4.43
N SER A 107 -1.85 -12.21 -4.86
CA SER A 107 -0.58 -12.47 -4.19
C SER A 107 0.61 -11.79 -4.87
N TRP A 108 0.33 -10.93 -5.84
CA TRP A 108 1.24 -10.01 -6.53
C TRP A 108 0.45 -8.86 -7.12
N ASP A 109 1.08 -7.73 -7.34
CA ASP A 109 0.41 -6.50 -7.75
C ASP A 109 0.33 -6.34 -9.27
N PHE A 110 1.32 -6.83 -10.02
CA PHE A 110 1.36 -6.76 -11.47
C PHE A 110 1.85 -8.06 -12.09
N GLN A 111 1.35 -8.35 -13.29
CA GLN A 111 1.82 -9.48 -14.09
C GLN A 111 2.05 -9.05 -15.52
N SER A 112 3.20 -9.43 -16.09
CA SER A 112 3.49 -9.20 -17.49
C SER A 112 2.83 -10.25 -18.38
N THR A 113 2.71 -9.96 -19.67
CA THR A 113 2.11 -10.86 -20.68
C THR A 113 2.84 -12.20 -20.78
N ASP A 114 4.12 -12.26 -20.43
CA ASP A 114 4.93 -13.48 -20.37
C ASP A 114 4.95 -14.13 -18.98
N GLY A 115 4.07 -13.71 -18.08
CA GLY A 115 3.82 -14.35 -16.78
C GLY A 115 4.78 -13.96 -15.65
N ILE A 116 5.64 -12.97 -15.85
CA ILE A 116 6.49 -12.44 -14.76
C ILE A 116 5.62 -11.68 -13.76
N LYS A 117 5.73 -12.01 -12.48
CA LYS A 117 4.97 -11.43 -11.36
C LYS A 117 5.81 -10.40 -10.63
N LEU A 118 5.22 -9.24 -10.36
CA LEU A 118 5.87 -8.11 -9.69
C LEU A 118 5.07 -7.74 -8.44
N GLU A 119 5.78 -7.54 -7.35
CA GLU A 119 5.25 -7.12 -6.04
C GLU A 119 5.78 -5.73 -5.71
N VAL A 120 4.92 -4.83 -5.27
CA VAL A 120 5.26 -3.48 -4.83
C VAL A 120 5.25 -3.43 -3.31
N LYS A 121 6.30 -2.88 -2.72
CA LYS A 121 6.36 -2.59 -1.28
C LYS A 121 6.72 -1.14 -1.07
N GLN A 122 6.03 -0.46 -0.17
CA GLN A 122 6.24 0.95 0.06
C GLN A 122 6.63 1.24 1.52
N SER A 123 7.40 2.32 1.70
CA SER A 123 7.70 2.89 3.01
C SER A 123 7.98 4.38 2.87
N ALA A 124 7.57 5.19 3.84
CA ALA A 124 7.80 6.63 3.84
C ALA A 124 8.53 7.07 5.10
N ALA A 125 9.44 8.02 4.95
CA ALA A 125 10.16 8.62 6.07
C ALA A 125 9.22 9.45 6.96
N ARG A 126 8.19 10.09 6.38
CA ARG A 126 7.17 10.84 7.10
C ARG A 126 5.84 10.12 7.00
N GLN A 127 5.19 9.94 8.16
CA GLN A 127 3.89 9.29 8.27
C GLN A 127 2.77 10.33 8.41
N SER A 128 1.55 9.97 8.01
CA SER A 128 0.38 10.88 8.10
C SER A 128 0.00 11.29 9.53
N TRP A 129 0.42 10.51 10.51
CA TRP A 129 0.19 10.80 11.95
C TRP A 129 1.39 11.45 12.64
N ALA A 130 2.53 11.62 11.95
CA ALA A 130 3.72 12.20 12.55
C ALA A 130 3.53 13.70 12.78
N ALA A 131 3.86 14.16 13.99
CA ALA A 131 3.97 15.58 14.26
C ALA A 131 5.11 16.19 13.43
N GLU A 132 5.08 17.52 13.23
CA GLU A 132 6.07 18.22 12.40
C GLU A 132 7.52 17.98 12.84
N ALA A 133 7.76 17.94 14.14
CA ALA A 133 9.07 17.71 14.74
C ALA A 133 9.41 16.22 14.97
N SER A 134 8.58 15.28 14.49
CA SER A 134 8.84 13.85 14.67
C SER A 134 10.09 13.42 13.90
N PRO A 135 10.94 12.54 14.47
CA PRO A 135 12.06 11.98 13.73
C PRO A 135 11.57 11.12 12.55
N PRO A 136 12.34 11.02 11.47
CA PRO A 136 12.01 10.17 10.35
C PRO A 136 11.80 8.72 10.75
N THR A 137 10.79 8.08 10.16
CA THR A 137 10.52 6.66 10.37
C THR A 137 11.62 5.80 9.73
N LYS A 138 12.07 4.76 10.46
CA LYS A 138 12.98 3.76 9.88
C LYS A 138 12.24 2.96 8.81
N CYS A 139 12.65 3.10 7.55
CA CYS A 139 12.02 2.42 6.43
C CYS A 139 12.38 0.94 6.39
N SER A 140 11.35 0.10 6.36
CA SER A 140 11.43 -1.35 6.33
C SER A 140 10.28 -1.90 5.49
N PHE A 141 10.49 -3.03 4.82
CA PHE A 141 9.55 -3.63 3.89
C PHE A 141 9.33 -5.11 4.23
N ASP A 142 8.09 -5.57 4.17
CA ASP A 142 7.76 -6.99 4.31
C ASP A 142 8.17 -7.77 3.05
N ILE A 143 8.97 -8.79 3.25
CA ILE A 143 9.43 -9.72 2.21
C ILE A 143 9.27 -11.18 2.67
N ALA A 144 8.40 -11.44 3.65
CA ALA A 144 8.25 -12.77 4.23
C ALA A 144 7.86 -13.80 3.16
N PRO A 145 8.54 -14.96 3.12
CA PRO A 145 8.05 -16.09 2.35
C PRO A 145 6.65 -16.51 2.80
N ARG A 146 5.79 -16.89 1.87
CA ARG A 146 4.41 -17.33 2.12
C ARG A 146 4.31 -18.84 1.97
N ILE A 147 3.41 -19.47 2.71
CA ILE A 147 3.13 -20.92 2.66
C ILE A 147 2.18 -21.30 1.52
N GLY A 148 1.58 -20.32 0.86
CA GLY A 148 0.67 -20.49 -0.25
C GLY A 148 0.17 -19.16 -0.76
N TYR A 149 -0.68 -19.20 -1.77
CA TYR A 149 -1.25 -18.01 -2.43
C TYR A 149 -2.63 -18.32 -3.01
N PHE A 150 -3.39 -17.28 -3.28
CA PHE A 150 -4.63 -17.40 -4.03
C PHE A 150 -4.37 -17.28 -5.54
N GLU A 151 -4.94 -18.20 -6.30
CA GLU A 151 -5.04 -18.15 -7.75
C GLU A 151 -6.53 -18.03 -8.10
N GLY A 152 -6.98 -16.83 -8.38
CA GLY A 152 -8.40 -16.51 -8.37
C GLY A 152 -8.99 -16.73 -6.99
N VAL A 153 -10.01 -17.61 -6.89
CA VAL A 153 -10.65 -17.98 -5.63
C VAL A 153 -10.03 -19.23 -4.96
N ALA A 154 -9.10 -19.89 -5.62
CA ALA A 154 -8.53 -21.16 -5.16
C ALA A 154 -7.23 -20.92 -4.38
N TRP A 155 -7.15 -21.46 -3.16
CA TRP A 155 -5.91 -21.49 -2.39
C TRP A 155 -4.93 -22.53 -2.97
N ARG A 156 -3.69 -22.11 -3.21
CA ARG A 156 -2.58 -22.95 -3.65
C ARG A 156 -1.54 -23.04 -2.54
N GLN A 157 -1.45 -24.22 -1.93
CA GLN A 157 -0.42 -24.51 -0.94
C GLN A 157 0.93 -24.69 -1.63
N LEU A 158 1.99 -24.08 -1.10
CA LEU A 158 3.36 -24.28 -1.56
C LEU A 158 4.01 -25.47 -0.82
N PRO A 159 4.90 -26.24 -1.48
CA PRO A 159 5.65 -27.31 -0.83
C PRO A 159 6.55 -26.79 0.30
N GLU A 160 7.14 -25.62 0.12
CA GLU A 160 7.92 -24.89 1.11
C GLU A 160 7.60 -23.38 1.03
N PRO A 161 7.78 -22.64 2.14
CA PRO A 161 7.55 -21.20 2.14
C PRO A 161 8.39 -20.50 1.08
N SER A 162 7.75 -19.77 0.17
CA SER A 162 8.41 -19.11 -0.97
C SER A 162 7.83 -17.73 -1.23
N ARG A 163 8.55 -16.92 -1.99
CA ARG A 163 8.07 -15.66 -2.56
C ARG A 163 7.51 -15.94 -3.95
N ILE A 164 6.26 -15.52 -4.17
CA ILE A 164 5.54 -15.81 -5.42
C ILE A 164 5.94 -14.83 -6.52
N ALA A 165 6.20 -13.58 -6.17
CA ALA A 165 6.66 -12.58 -7.13
C ALA A 165 8.10 -12.85 -7.57
N HIS A 166 8.37 -12.58 -8.84
CA HIS A 166 9.70 -12.71 -9.44
C HIS A 166 10.53 -11.43 -9.27
N ILE A 167 9.85 -10.28 -9.23
CA ILE A 167 10.45 -8.94 -9.10
C ILE A 167 9.78 -8.24 -7.91
N TYR A 168 10.57 -7.53 -7.12
CA TYR A 168 10.12 -6.61 -6.08
C TYR A 168 10.48 -5.18 -6.48
N VAL A 169 9.50 -4.29 -6.41
CA VAL A 169 9.69 -2.83 -6.49
C VAL A 169 9.52 -2.27 -5.10
N PHE A 170 10.62 -1.83 -4.49
CA PHE A 170 10.60 -1.15 -3.21
C PHE A 170 10.50 0.35 -3.42
N ALA A 171 9.39 0.94 -3.08
CA ALA A 171 9.14 2.36 -3.18
C ALA A 171 9.42 3.06 -1.84
N HIS A 172 10.33 3.99 -1.84
CA HIS A 172 10.72 4.79 -0.68
C HIS A 172 10.38 6.27 -0.91
N HIS A 173 9.60 6.86 0.02
CA HIS A 173 9.36 8.30 0.05
C HIS A 173 10.31 8.96 1.06
N PRO A 174 11.37 9.67 0.61
CA PRO A 174 12.38 10.24 1.49
C PRO A 174 11.97 11.55 2.18
N GLY A 175 10.90 12.21 1.71
CA GLY A 175 10.45 13.51 2.22
C GLY A 175 10.16 13.48 3.72
N THR A 176 10.75 14.40 4.48
CA THR A 176 10.61 14.51 5.93
C THR A 176 10.01 15.84 6.38
N ASP A 177 9.94 16.82 5.50
CA ASP A 177 9.42 18.16 5.76
C ASP A 177 7.95 18.35 5.33
N LEU A 178 7.46 19.57 5.39
CA LEU A 178 6.08 19.92 5.05
C LEU A 178 5.76 19.85 3.55
N SER A 179 6.78 19.79 2.68
CA SER A 179 6.61 19.62 1.24
C SER A 179 6.37 18.16 0.82
N ALA A 180 6.46 17.23 1.76
CA ALA A 180 6.25 15.81 1.49
C ALA A 180 4.82 15.54 1.00
N ASP A 181 4.71 14.97 -0.20
CA ASP A 181 3.45 14.60 -0.83
C ASP A 181 3.51 13.16 -1.36
N HIS A 182 2.76 12.26 -0.74
CA HIS A 182 2.73 10.86 -1.15
C HIS A 182 2.07 10.64 -2.53
N CYS A 183 1.31 11.64 -3.03
CA CYS A 183 0.67 11.56 -4.34
C CYS A 183 1.57 12.07 -5.47
N ASP A 184 2.71 12.70 -5.16
CA ASP A 184 3.66 13.18 -6.16
C ASP A 184 4.64 12.06 -6.56
N PRO A 185 4.58 11.51 -7.80
CA PRO A 185 5.46 10.44 -8.24
C PRO A 185 6.94 10.84 -8.25
N GLN A 186 7.26 12.13 -8.39
CA GLN A 186 8.64 12.63 -8.45
C GLN A 186 9.34 12.60 -7.09
N GLN A 187 8.57 12.53 -6.01
CA GLN A 187 9.11 12.45 -4.66
C GLN A 187 9.45 11.01 -4.23
N TRP A 188 9.12 10.01 -5.03
CA TRP A 188 9.44 8.61 -4.76
C TRP A 188 10.79 8.20 -5.34
N ARG A 189 11.44 7.25 -4.66
CA ARG A 189 12.63 6.52 -5.12
C ARG A 189 12.29 5.05 -5.16
N PHE A 190 12.66 4.40 -6.23
CA PHE A 190 12.33 2.99 -6.47
C PHE A 190 13.59 2.14 -6.53
N TYR A 191 13.52 0.95 -5.96
CA TYR A 191 14.56 -0.05 -6.02
C TYR A 191 13.94 -1.31 -6.61
N VAL A 192 14.39 -1.71 -7.80
CA VAL A 192 13.89 -2.88 -8.50
C VAL A 192 14.84 -4.05 -8.26
N VAL A 193 14.34 -5.13 -7.65
CA VAL A 193 15.18 -6.24 -7.18
C VAL A 193 14.55 -7.57 -7.59
N PRO A 194 15.33 -8.48 -8.26
CA PRO A 194 14.90 -9.86 -8.43
C PRO A 194 14.65 -10.53 -7.08
N ALA A 195 13.55 -11.28 -6.94
CA ALA A 195 13.22 -11.97 -5.70
C ALA A 195 14.34 -12.91 -5.21
N LEU A 196 15.09 -13.50 -6.14
CA LEU A 196 16.22 -14.39 -5.85
C LEU A 196 17.39 -13.70 -5.14
N ASN A 197 17.50 -12.38 -5.26
CA ASN A 197 18.53 -11.58 -4.61
C ASN A 197 18.15 -11.15 -3.19
N LEU A 198 16.91 -11.37 -2.79
CA LEU A 198 16.46 -11.10 -1.44
C LEU A 198 16.94 -12.17 -0.45
N PRO A 199 17.24 -11.82 0.80
CA PRO A 199 17.65 -12.80 1.82
C PRO A 199 16.60 -13.88 2.00
N ARG A 200 16.98 -15.16 1.81
CA ARG A 200 16.04 -16.30 1.67
C ARG A 200 15.02 -16.39 2.79
N ASN A 201 15.45 -16.30 4.05
CA ASN A 201 14.60 -16.52 5.23
C ASN A 201 14.19 -15.23 5.95
N ALA A 202 14.49 -14.05 5.39
CA ALA A 202 14.13 -12.78 6.01
C ALA A 202 12.64 -12.50 5.83
N ARG A 203 12.01 -12.03 6.91
CA ARG A 203 10.62 -11.58 6.90
C ARG A 203 10.50 -10.11 6.49
N THR A 204 11.51 -9.31 6.84
CA THR A 204 11.58 -7.90 6.50
C THR A 204 12.96 -7.54 5.98
N ILE A 205 13.04 -6.43 5.24
CA ILE A 205 14.30 -5.87 4.77
C ILE A 205 14.28 -4.35 5.00
N SER A 206 15.36 -3.80 5.57
CA SER A 206 15.50 -2.36 5.73
C SER A 206 15.93 -1.69 4.43
N LEU A 207 15.62 -0.40 4.27
CA LEU A 207 16.07 0.40 3.13
C LEU A 207 17.60 0.34 2.96
N SER A 208 18.36 0.51 4.04
CA SER A 208 19.82 0.44 4.00
C SER A 208 20.34 -0.90 3.49
N ARG A 209 19.66 -2.00 3.81
CA ARG A 209 20.03 -3.31 3.29
C ARG A 209 19.71 -3.46 1.80
N ILE A 210 18.58 -2.90 1.34
CA ILE A 210 18.23 -2.87 -0.09
C ILE A 210 19.31 -2.11 -0.86
N GLN A 211 19.71 -0.93 -0.42
CA GLN A 211 20.74 -0.09 -1.03
C GLN A 211 22.11 -0.79 -1.15
N ASN A 212 22.38 -1.74 -0.26
CA ASN A 212 23.60 -2.56 -0.28
C ASN A 212 23.46 -3.87 -1.05
N LEU A 213 22.30 -4.18 -1.65
CA LEU A 213 22.17 -5.35 -2.52
C LEU A 213 22.91 -5.10 -3.85
N LYS A 214 23.68 -6.10 -4.30
CA LYS A 214 24.57 -5.98 -5.47
C LYS A 214 23.91 -5.51 -6.76
N LEU A 215 22.60 -5.77 -6.93
CA LEU A 215 21.83 -5.43 -8.12
C LEU A 215 20.75 -4.36 -7.88
N ALA A 216 20.64 -3.84 -6.66
CA ALA A 216 19.69 -2.79 -6.38
C ALA A 216 20.21 -1.45 -6.93
N ARG A 217 19.43 -0.83 -7.81
CA ARG A 217 19.69 0.51 -8.33
C ARG A 217 18.54 1.40 -7.89
N GLU A 218 18.88 2.55 -7.30
CA GLU A 218 17.90 3.60 -7.04
C GLU A 218 17.55 4.31 -8.34
N VAL A 219 16.27 4.41 -8.64
CA VAL A 219 15.75 5.11 -9.82
C VAL A 219 14.59 6.02 -9.44
N GLY A 220 14.40 7.08 -10.21
CA GLY A 220 13.22 7.93 -10.15
C GLY A 220 12.05 7.34 -10.93
N PHE A 221 10.93 8.07 -10.95
CA PHE A 221 9.72 7.64 -11.65
C PHE A 221 9.94 7.43 -13.16
N GLU A 222 10.65 8.36 -13.81
CA GLU A 222 10.88 8.32 -15.26
C GLU A 222 11.76 7.13 -15.71
N GLU A 223 12.60 6.62 -14.81
CA GLU A 223 13.52 5.52 -15.10
C GLU A 223 12.94 4.14 -14.72
N LEU A 224 11.80 4.12 -14.00
CA LEU A 224 11.23 2.91 -13.43
C LEU A 224 10.95 1.84 -14.49
N ALA A 225 10.28 2.21 -15.60
CA ALA A 225 9.98 1.29 -16.68
C ALA A 225 11.24 0.57 -17.21
N GLY A 226 12.25 1.35 -17.57
CA GLY A 226 13.52 0.81 -18.09
C GLY A 226 14.19 -0.14 -17.11
N CYS A 227 14.23 0.24 -15.83
CA CYS A 227 14.83 -0.59 -14.78
C CYS A 227 14.07 -1.92 -14.57
N VAL A 228 12.74 -1.90 -14.62
CA VAL A 228 11.90 -3.11 -14.50
C VAL A 228 12.15 -4.04 -15.68
N GLU A 229 12.19 -3.52 -16.91
CA GLU A 229 12.45 -4.33 -18.11
C GLU A 229 13.88 -4.93 -18.13
N GLU A 230 14.89 -4.19 -17.68
CA GLU A 230 16.26 -4.71 -17.52
C GLU A 230 16.29 -5.88 -16.53
N VAL A 231 15.63 -5.75 -15.36
CA VAL A 231 15.54 -6.81 -14.37
C VAL A 231 14.77 -8.01 -14.92
N LYS A 232 13.65 -7.78 -15.61
CA LYS A 232 12.85 -8.82 -16.26
C LYS A 232 13.68 -9.61 -17.28
N ALA A 233 14.42 -8.92 -18.14
CA ALA A 233 15.30 -9.57 -19.12
C ALA A 233 16.37 -10.44 -18.46
N SER A 234 16.92 -10.02 -17.32
CA SER A 234 17.93 -10.79 -16.59
C SER A 234 17.39 -12.13 -16.03
N LEU A 235 16.10 -12.19 -15.68
CA LEU A 235 15.45 -13.41 -15.22
C LEU A 235 15.32 -14.45 -16.35
N SER A 236 15.01 -14.01 -17.57
CA SER A 236 14.87 -14.88 -18.74
C SER A 236 16.20 -15.53 -19.13
N ILE A 237 17.32 -14.81 -19.04
CA ILE A 237 18.67 -15.33 -19.32
C ILE A 237 19.08 -16.37 -18.27
N GLY A 238 18.73 -16.16 -16.99
CA GLY A 238 19.03 -17.10 -15.91
C GLY A 238 18.29 -18.44 -16.03
N ALA A 239 17.11 -18.47 -16.66
CA ALA A 239 16.33 -19.69 -16.90
C ALA A 239 16.94 -20.56 -18.01
N VAL A 240 17.50 -19.95 -19.06
CA VAL A 240 18.14 -20.66 -20.18
C VAL A 240 19.46 -21.32 -19.75
N GLY A 241 20.20 -20.71 -18.82
CA GLY A 241 21.47 -21.27 -18.31
C GLY A 241 21.32 -22.52 -17.42
N LYS A 242 20.11 -22.83 -16.91
CA LYS A 242 19.85 -24.04 -16.11
C LYS A 242 19.35 -25.24 -16.90
N ILE A 243 19.07 -25.09 -18.18
CA ILE A 243 18.65 -26.20 -19.08
C ILE A 243 19.85 -26.81 -19.83
N ALA A 244 21.02 -26.17 -19.72
CA ALA A 244 22.24 -26.61 -20.43
C ALA A 244 23.31 -27.28 -19.51
N GLN A 245 22.92 -27.82 -18.35
CA GLN A 245 23.84 -28.64 -17.51
C GLN A 245 23.14 -29.99 -17.19
#